data_0275bf74ed5f30acdaccf7a39aa7ec8e
#
_entry.id   0275bf74ed5f30acdaccf7a39aa7ec8e
#
_cell.length_a   1.000
_cell.length_b   1.000
_cell.length_c   1.000
_cell.angle_alpha   90.00
_cell.angle_beta   90.00
_cell.angle_gamma   90.00
#
_symmetry.space_group_name_H-M   'P 1'
#
loop_
_entity.id
_entity.type
_entity.pdbx_description
1 polymer ?
#
loop_
_entity_poly.entity_id
_entity_poly.type
_entity_poly.pdbx_seq_one_letter_code
_entity_poly.pdbx_strand_id
1 'polypeptide(L)'
;MRKYLSFILLLIGLTLQAQETYKTVKDISYIPAGETDGYRKERCKLDVYYPVGKKDFPTIVWFHGGGLEGGGKHVPEMFMNQGFAVVAVNYRLSPKAQNPAYTEDAAAAVAWAYKHIEEYGGSPRRVFVTGHSAGGYLTLMVGLDKSYLQEYGVDADSIAAYLPISGQTVTHFTIRKERSLPEGIPVIDQYAPCNKARKDTPPFVRS
;
A
#
# COMPACT_ATOMS: atom_id res chain seq x y z
N MET A 1 -3.79 6.20 -75.75
CA MET A 1 -4.50 6.37 -74.52
C MET A 1 -3.81 5.51 -73.43
N ARG A 2 -2.96 6.12 -72.55
CA ARG A 2 -2.21 5.41 -71.51
C ARG A 2 -3.03 5.50 -70.23
N LYS A 3 -3.47 4.35 -69.68
CA LYS A 3 -4.13 4.26 -68.36
C LYS A 3 -3.04 4.21 -67.30
N TYR A 4 -2.93 5.25 -66.47
CA TYR A 4 -2.08 5.23 -65.30
C TYR A 4 -2.86 4.55 -64.16
N LEU A 5 -2.36 3.38 -63.74
CA LEU A 5 -2.86 2.66 -62.57
C LEU A 5 -2.11 3.19 -61.34
N SER A 6 -2.76 4.04 -60.58
CA SER A 6 -2.20 4.54 -59.32
C SER A 6 -2.34 3.46 -58.26
N PHE A 7 -1.21 2.89 -57.84
CA PHE A 7 -1.13 2.01 -56.68
C PHE A 7 -1.07 2.89 -55.41
N ILE A 8 -2.17 2.95 -54.68
CA ILE A 8 -2.19 3.53 -53.32
C ILE A 8 -1.68 2.46 -52.38
N LEU A 9 -0.43 2.58 -51.91
CA LEU A 9 0.11 1.78 -50.83
C LEU A 9 -0.48 2.30 -49.53
N LEU A 10 -1.48 1.60 -48.99
CA LEU A 10 -2.02 1.85 -47.64
C LEU A 10 -1.01 1.30 -46.61
N LEU A 11 -0.14 2.16 -46.10
CA LEU A 11 0.74 1.86 -44.96
C LEU A 11 -0.12 1.76 -43.72
N ILE A 12 -0.62 0.57 -43.42
CA ILE A 12 -1.19 0.25 -42.09
C ILE A 12 0.00 0.16 -41.14
N GLY A 13 0.25 1.25 -40.46
CA GLY A 13 1.17 1.29 -39.33
C GLY A 13 0.62 0.43 -38.19
N LEU A 14 0.97 -0.84 -38.17
CA LEU A 14 0.83 -1.67 -36.96
C LEU A 14 1.75 -1.09 -35.91
N THR A 15 1.21 -0.24 -35.04
CA THR A 15 1.86 0.08 -33.78
C THR A 15 1.84 -1.21 -32.94
N LEU A 16 2.92 -1.99 -33.00
CA LEU A 16 3.18 -3.01 -32.00
C LEU A 16 3.29 -2.28 -30.68
N GLN A 17 2.19 -2.24 -29.94
CA GLN A 17 2.22 -1.82 -28.56
C GLN A 17 2.99 -2.92 -27.81
N ALA A 18 4.27 -2.68 -27.53
CA ALA A 18 5.09 -3.61 -26.76
C ALA A 18 4.35 -3.88 -25.45
N GLN A 19 3.94 -5.12 -25.25
CA GLN A 19 3.26 -5.54 -24.03
C GLN A 19 4.19 -5.21 -22.83
N GLU A 20 3.69 -4.41 -21.91
CA GLU A 20 4.46 -4.04 -20.73
C GLU A 20 4.87 -5.30 -19.97
N THR A 21 6.17 -5.46 -19.76
CA THR A 21 6.69 -6.57 -18.96
C THR A 21 6.74 -6.16 -17.51
N TYR A 22 6.21 -7.00 -16.63
CA TYR A 22 6.26 -6.80 -15.18
C TYR A 22 7.17 -7.82 -14.52
N LYS A 23 7.76 -7.42 -13.41
CA LYS A 23 8.53 -8.29 -12.51
C LYS A 23 8.01 -8.19 -11.09
N THR A 24 8.23 -9.26 -10.32
CA THR A 24 7.99 -9.28 -8.88
C THR A 24 9.28 -9.62 -8.17
N VAL A 25 9.71 -8.76 -7.25
CA VAL A 25 10.74 -9.08 -6.26
C VAL A 25 10.02 -9.42 -4.96
N LYS A 26 10.30 -10.61 -4.41
CA LYS A 26 9.55 -11.15 -3.28
C LYS A 26 10.35 -11.10 -1.98
N ASP A 27 9.61 -11.12 -0.86
CA ASP A 27 10.11 -11.33 0.49
C ASP A 27 11.18 -10.33 0.94
N ILE A 28 11.05 -9.09 0.49
CA ILE A 28 11.92 -7.99 0.89
C ILE A 28 11.60 -7.61 2.34
N SER A 29 12.62 -7.59 3.20
CA SER A 29 12.47 -7.11 4.57
C SER A 29 12.38 -5.58 4.59
N TYR A 30 11.35 -5.05 5.24
CA TYR A 30 11.17 -3.60 5.38
C TYR A 30 11.42 -3.09 6.81
N ILE A 31 11.86 -3.97 7.70
CA ILE A 31 12.17 -3.63 9.10
C ILE A 31 13.63 -3.21 9.25
N PRO A 32 13.96 -2.39 10.29
CA PRO A 32 15.33 -1.95 10.53
C PRO A 32 16.32 -3.09 10.72
N ALA A 33 17.56 -2.87 10.32
CA ALA A 33 18.65 -3.78 10.65
C ALA A 33 18.83 -3.83 12.17
N GLY A 34 18.98 -5.04 12.72
CA GLY A 34 19.14 -5.23 14.17
C GLY A 34 17.84 -5.54 14.92
N GLU A 35 16.72 -5.67 14.21
CA GLU A 35 15.46 -6.15 14.84
C GLU A 35 15.69 -7.50 15.57
N THR A 36 15.18 -7.60 16.79
CA THR A 36 15.32 -8.80 17.64
C THR A 36 14.07 -9.67 17.70
N ASP A 37 12.89 -9.09 17.46
CA ASP A 37 11.62 -9.83 17.42
C ASP A 37 11.61 -10.83 16.26
N GLY A 38 11.67 -12.12 16.59
CA GLY A 38 11.68 -13.21 15.62
C GLY A 38 10.43 -13.22 14.73
N TYR A 39 9.24 -12.96 15.30
CA TYR A 39 8.00 -12.92 14.52
C TYR A 39 7.95 -11.72 13.58
N ARG A 40 8.45 -10.57 14.01
CA ARG A 40 8.57 -9.39 13.13
C ARG A 40 9.51 -9.67 11.95
N LYS A 41 10.66 -10.30 12.20
CA LYS A 41 11.62 -10.71 11.14
C LYS A 41 11.03 -11.69 10.15
N GLU A 42 10.26 -12.64 10.62
CA GLU A 42 9.58 -13.62 9.78
C GLU A 42 8.47 -12.97 8.96
N ARG A 43 7.59 -12.23 9.61
CA ARG A 43 6.33 -11.76 9.04
C ARG A 43 6.46 -10.48 8.24
N CYS A 44 7.27 -9.51 8.67
CA CYS A 44 7.37 -8.19 8.04
C CYS A 44 8.19 -8.21 6.76
N LYS A 45 7.58 -8.78 5.73
CA LYS A 45 8.07 -8.88 4.35
C LYS A 45 7.08 -8.24 3.39
N LEU A 46 7.60 -7.69 2.31
CA LEU A 46 6.79 -7.16 1.22
C LEU A 46 7.26 -7.72 -0.13
N ASP A 47 6.37 -7.67 -1.11
CA ASP A 47 6.67 -7.96 -2.51
C ASP A 47 6.52 -6.68 -3.32
N VAL A 48 7.42 -6.44 -4.27
CA VAL A 48 7.33 -5.32 -5.22
C VAL A 48 7.04 -5.86 -6.60
N TYR A 49 5.83 -5.60 -7.11
CA TYR A 49 5.41 -5.86 -8.48
C TYR A 49 5.51 -4.56 -9.26
N TYR A 50 6.27 -4.50 -10.38
CA TYR A 50 6.55 -3.26 -11.08
C TYR A 50 6.77 -3.42 -12.57
N PRO A 51 6.47 -2.38 -13.40
CA PRO A 51 6.73 -2.37 -14.84
C PRO A 51 8.22 -2.21 -15.14
N VAL A 52 8.78 -3.12 -15.93
CA VAL A 52 10.20 -3.11 -16.31
C VAL A 52 10.48 -2.08 -17.40
N GLY A 53 11.59 -1.35 -17.26
CA GLY A 53 12.03 -0.38 -18.28
C GLY A 53 11.29 0.96 -18.24
N LYS A 54 10.29 1.12 -17.37
CA LYS A 54 9.62 2.41 -17.13
C LYS A 54 10.28 3.19 -16.00
N LYS A 55 10.04 4.49 -15.99
CA LYS A 55 10.50 5.43 -14.96
C LYS A 55 9.34 6.31 -14.52
N ASP A 56 9.49 6.87 -13.32
CA ASP A 56 8.54 7.83 -12.72
C ASP A 56 7.09 7.32 -12.64
N PHE A 57 6.88 6.00 -12.52
CA PHE A 57 5.55 5.44 -12.40
C PHE A 57 4.99 5.59 -10.97
N PRO A 58 3.65 5.63 -10.81
CA PRO A 58 3.00 5.60 -9.52
C PRO A 58 3.21 4.27 -8.80
N THR A 59 3.12 4.29 -7.47
CA THR A 59 3.24 3.08 -6.65
C THR A 59 2.10 3.00 -5.65
N ILE A 60 1.45 1.85 -5.58
CA ILE A 60 0.43 1.53 -4.59
C ILE A 60 1.07 0.68 -3.49
N VAL A 61 1.01 1.13 -2.24
CA VAL A 61 1.28 0.29 -1.07
C VAL A 61 -0.05 -0.36 -0.66
N TRP A 62 -0.10 -1.69 -0.73
CA TRP A 62 -1.32 -2.47 -0.51
C TRP A 62 -1.27 -3.27 0.78
N PHE A 63 -2.26 -3.04 1.66
CA PHE A 63 -2.48 -3.80 2.88
C PHE A 63 -3.68 -4.74 2.71
N HIS A 64 -3.46 -6.03 2.93
CA HIS A 64 -4.52 -7.04 2.90
C HIS A 64 -5.51 -6.91 4.06
N GLY A 65 -6.71 -7.43 3.89
CA GLY A 65 -7.68 -7.57 4.97
C GLY A 65 -7.41 -8.80 5.84
N GLY A 66 -8.39 -9.19 6.65
CA GLY A 66 -8.33 -10.38 7.51
C GLY A 66 -8.41 -10.05 9.00
N GLY A 67 -9.02 -8.92 9.37
CA GLY A 67 -9.36 -8.60 10.76
C GLY A 67 -8.17 -8.37 11.68
N LEU A 68 -6.96 -8.12 11.17
CA LEU A 68 -5.69 -8.11 11.91
C LEU A 68 -5.33 -9.48 12.54
N GLU A 69 -6.09 -10.53 12.24
CA GLU A 69 -5.90 -11.89 12.77
C GLU A 69 -5.46 -12.88 11.68
N GLY A 70 -5.63 -12.55 10.39
CA GLY A 70 -5.32 -13.41 9.26
C GLY A 70 -4.98 -12.65 7.98
N GLY A 71 -4.74 -13.41 6.91
CA GLY A 71 -4.40 -12.87 5.58
C GLY A 71 -2.90 -12.88 5.28
N GLY A 72 -2.56 -12.42 4.09
CA GLY A 72 -1.18 -12.37 3.61
C GLY A 72 -1.01 -11.47 2.40
N LYS A 73 0.22 -11.05 2.17
CA LYS A 73 0.59 -10.20 1.02
C LYS A 73 0.25 -10.87 -0.30
N HIS A 74 -0.38 -10.14 -1.16
CA HIS A 74 -0.67 -10.50 -2.54
C HIS A 74 -0.88 -9.24 -3.37
N VAL A 75 -0.62 -9.32 -4.65
CA VAL A 75 -0.98 -8.27 -5.60
C VAL A 75 -2.41 -8.55 -6.08
N PRO A 76 -3.39 -7.66 -5.81
CA PRO A 76 -4.74 -7.84 -6.34
C PRO A 76 -4.74 -7.87 -7.87
N GLU A 77 -5.50 -8.78 -8.48
CA GLU A 77 -5.56 -8.92 -9.94
C GLU A 77 -5.93 -7.62 -10.66
N MET A 78 -6.85 -6.84 -10.07
CA MET A 78 -7.27 -5.54 -10.59
C MET A 78 -6.13 -4.50 -10.67
N PHE A 79 -5.03 -4.70 -9.96
CA PHE A 79 -3.86 -3.82 -9.98
C PHE A 79 -2.75 -4.32 -10.92
N MET A 80 -2.90 -5.52 -11.48
CA MET A 80 -1.88 -6.06 -12.39
C MET A 80 -1.93 -5.38 -13.77
N ASN A 81 -0.75 -5.13 -14.34
CA ASN A 81 -0.58 -4.60 -15.71
C ASN A 81 -1.22 -3.22 -15.94
N GLN A 82 -1.27 -2.37 -14.92
CA GLN A 82 -1.93 -1.05 -14.97
C GLN A 82 -0.97 0.14 -15.10
N GLY A 83 0.31 -0.08 -15.42
CA GLY A 83 1.29 0.99 -15.60
C GLY A 83 1.89 1.54 -14.30
N PHE A 84 1.57 0.97 -13.14
CA PHE A 84 2.11 1.34 -11.84
C PHE A 84 2.70 0.13 -11.10
N ALA A 85 3.44 0.40 -10.01
CA ALA A 85 3.92 -0.65 -9.12
C ALA A 85 2.95 -0.92 -7.98
N VAL A 86 3.00 -2.16 -7.45
CA VAL A 86 2.30 -2.54 -6.22
C VAL A 86 3.31 -3.09 -5.22
N VAL A 87 3.34 -2.50 -4.04
CA VAL A 87 4.07 -2.98 -2.87
C VAL A 87 3.07 -3.72 -1.99
N ALA A 88 3.04 -5.04 -2.08
CA ALA A 88 2.13 -5.88 -1.31
C ALA A 88 2.76 -6.26 0.03
N VAL A 89 2.10 -5.94 1.14
CA VAL A 89 2.69 -5.94 2.48
C VAL A 89 2.11 -7.03 3.37
N ASN A 90 2.99 -7.79 4.03
CA ASN A 90 2.66 -8.53 5.24
C ASN A 90 2.99 -7.68 6.47
N TYR A 91 2.11 -7.66 7.46
CA TYR A 91 2.28 -7.04 8.77
C TYR A 91 1.99 -8.08 9.86
N ARG A 92 2.50 -7.88 11.06
CA ARG A 92 2.24 -8.80 12.21
C ARG A 92 0.74 -8.91 12.46
N LEU A 93 0.31 -10.05 13.03
CA LEU A 93 -1.09 -10.38 13.24
C LEU A 93 -1.34 -10.81 14.70
N SER A 94 -2.56 -10.56 15.17
CA SER A 94 -3.09 -11.12 16.41
C SER A 94 -3.23 -12.65 16.27
N PRO A 95 -3.06 -13.43 17.36
CA PRO A 95 -2.65 -13.01 18.71
C PRO A 95 -1.12 -12.98 18.91
N LYS A 96 -0.30 -13.28 17.87
CA LYS A 96 1.16 -13.30 17.99
C LYS A 96 1.77 -11.91 18.20
N ALA A 97 1.05 -10.88 17.81
CA ALA A 97 1.34 -9.49 18.13
C ALA A 97 0.07 -8.80 18.62
N GLN A 98 0.21 -7.67 19.27
CA GLN A 98 -0.89 -6.84 19.76
C GLN A 98 -0.74 -5.41 19.24
N ASN A 99 -1.84 -4.64 19.27
CA ASN A 99 -1.79 -3.21 18.97
C ASN A 99 -0.77 -2.49 19.89
N PRO A 100 0.08 -1.57 19.37
CA PRO A 100 0.03 -0.92 18.05
C PRO A 100 0.87 -1.59 16.95
N ALA A 101 1.43 -2.78 17.17
CA ALA A 101 2.38 -3.45 16.28
C ALA A 101 1.95 -3.49 14.79
N TYR A 102 0.65 -3.64 14.53
CA TYR A 102 0.10 -3.68 13.17
C TYR A 102 0.28 -2.37 12.42
N THR A 103 -0.01 -1.25 13.12
CA THR A 103 0.11 0.11 12.56
C THR A 103 1.56 0.54 12.43
N GLU A 104 2.41 0.15 13.39
CA GLU A 104 3.87 0.36 13.31
C GLU A 104 4.47 -0.35 12.10
N ASP A 105 4.09 -1.61 11.86
CA ASP A 105 4.55 -2.36 10.71
C ASP A 105 4.03 -1.76 9.39
N ALA A 106 2.77 -1.31 9.36
CA ALA A 106 2.21 -0.63 8.20
C ALA A 106 2.98 0.67 7.89
N ALA A 107 3.29 1.47 8.89
CA ALA A 107 4.07 2.70 8.73
C ALA A 107 5.50 2.40 8.24
N ALA A 108 6.16 1.38 8.81
CA ALA A 108 7.47 0.94 8.35
C ALA A 108 7.47 0.55 6.87
N ALA A 109 6.44 -0.18 6.41
CA ALA A 109 6.31 -0.59 5.02
C ALA A 109 6.06 0.59 4.07
N VAL A 110 5.22 1.56 4.47
CA VAL A 110 5.00 2.80 3.70
C VAL A 110 6.30 3.61 3.61
N ALA A 111 7.00 3.76 4.73
CA ALA A 111 8.26 4.49 4.76
C ALA A 111 9.33 3.79 3.91
N TRP A 112 9.37 2.45 3.92
CA TRP A 112 10.24 1.67 3.03
C TRP A 112 9.92 1.96 1.57
N ALA A 113 8.66 1.87 1.17
CA ALA A 113 8.24 2.14 -0.21
C ALA A 113 8.62 3.57 -0.64
N TYR A 114 8.35 4.58 0.19
CA TYR A 114 8.71 5.98 -0.07
C TYR A 114 10.21 6.17 -0.31
N LYS A 115 11.07 5.46 0.45
CA LYS A 115 12.53 5.61 0.39
C LYS A 115 13.19 4.78 -0.72
N HIS A 116 12.58 3.67 -1.14
CA HIS A 116 13.24 2.68 -2.01
C HIS A 116 12.59 2.49 -3.38
N ILE A 117 11.40 3.04 -3.62
CA ILE A 117 10.71 2.76 -4.89
C ILE A 117 11.44 3.30 -6.13
N GLU A 118 12.30 4.31 -5.98
CA GLU A 118 13.17 4.81 -7.06
C GLU A 118 14.13 3.75 -7.59
N GLU A 119 14.59 2.82 -6.76
CA GLU A 119 15.45 1.70 -7.14
C GLU A 119 14.78 0.80 -8.18
N TYR A 120 13.44 0.77 -8.19
CA TYR A 120 12.60 0.03 -9.14
C TYR A 120 12.13 0.90 -10.32
N GLY A 121 12.39 2.20 -10.27
CA GLY A 121 11.96 3.17 -11.28
C GLY A 121 10.67 3.91 -10.95
N GLY A 122 10.07 3.71 -9.78
CA GLY A 122 8.91 4.46 -9.32
C GLY A 122 9.25 5.86 -8.81
N SER A 123 8.22 6.68 -8.59
CA SER A 123 8.39 8.03 -8.05
C SER A 123 7.97 8.07 -6.58
N PRO A 124 8.83 8.51 -5.65
CA PRO A 124 8.45 8.67 -4.25
C PRO A 124 7.35 9.74 -4.06
N ARG A 125 7.25 10.71 -4.96
CA ARG A 125 6.17 11.71 -4.96
C ARG A 125 4.82 11.16 -5.44
N ARG A 126 4.78 9.94 -5.93
CA ARG A 126 3.59 9.28 -6.48
C ARG A 126 3.32 7.96 -5.76
N VAL A 127 3.52 7.96 -4.43
CA VAL A 127 3.19 6.83 -3.56
C VAL A 127 1.77 7.01 -3.02
N PHE A 128 0.93 6.01 -3.23
CA PHE A 128 -0.44 5.92 -2.77
C PHE A 128 -0.55 4.77 -1.77
N VAL A 129 -1.31 4.97 -0.70
CA VAL A 129 -1.51 3.92 0.31
C VAL A 129 -2.96 3.48 0.30
N THR A 130 -3.20 2.18 0.23
CA THR A 130 -4.54 1.60 0.22
C THR A 130 -4.56 0.23 0.89
N GLY A 131 -5.75 -0.23 1.24
CA GLY A 131 -5.98 -1.55 1.81
C GLY A 131 -7.45 -1.79 2.04
N HIS A 132 -7.83 -3.05 2.15
CA HIS A 132 -9.22 -3.47 2.35
C HIS A 132 -9.48 -3.90 3.79
N SER A 133 -10.63 -3.53 4.37
CA SER A 133 -11.06 -3.93 5.72
C SER A 133 -10.02 -3.56 6.78
N ALA A 134 -9.37 -4.53 7.42
CA ALA A 134 -8.25 -4.28 8.33
C ALA A 134 -7.11 -3.47 7.68
N GLY A 135 -6.80 -3.74 6.40
CA GLY A 135 -5.84 -2.94 5.63
C GLY A 135 -6.32 -1.50 5.40
N GLY A 136 -7.62 -1.30 5.25
CA GLY A 136 -8.24 0.04 5.19
C GLY A 136 -8.12 0.79 6.52
N TYR A 137 -8.28 0.09 7.65
CA TYR A 137 -8.03 0.65 8.97
C TYR A 137 -6.55 1.08 9.12
N LEU A 138 -5.59 0.24 8.71
CA LEU A 138 -4.17 0.59 8.73
C LEU A 138 -3.86 1.80 7.85
N THR A 139 -4.46 1.86 6.65
CA THR A 139 -4.36 3.01 5.74
C THR A 139 -4.82 4.31 6.42
N LEU A 140 -5.96 4.27 7.11
CA LEU A 140 -6.48 5.42 7.87
C LEU A 140 -5.54 5.83 8.99
N MET A 141 -5.08 4.87 9.82
CA MET A 141 -4.22 5.17 10.97
C MET A 141 -2.90 5.80 10.52
N VAL A 142 -2.23 5.22 9.52
CA VAL A 142 -0.94 5.73 9.03
C VAL A 142 -1.08 7.12 8.39
N GLY A 143 -2.19 7.39 7.71
CA GLY A 143 -2.41 8.69 7.06
C GLY A 143 -2.88 9.79 8.01
N LEU A 144 -3.66 9.46 9.02
CA LEU A 144 -4.25 10.44 9.94
C LEU A 144 -3.35 10.73 11.14
N ASP A 145 -2.65 9.74 11.68
CA ASP A 145 -1.70 9.91 12.77
C ASP A 145 -0.27 9.98 12.24
N LYS A 146 0.22 11.22 12.06
CA LYS A 146 1.57 11.48 11.52
C LYS A 146 2.69 10.85 12.34
N SER A 147 2.48 10.61 13.63
CA SER A 147 3.52 10.09 14.51
C SER A 147 4.11 8.76 14.01
N TYR A 148 3.27 7.90 13.43
CA TYR A 148 3.71 6.60 12.92
C TYR A 148 4.74 6.70 11.79
N LEU A 149 4.52 7.55 10.79
CA LEU A 149 5.48 7.74 9.70
C LEU A 149 6.68 8.60 10.12
N GLN A 150 6.48 9.53 11.06
CA GLN A 150 7.53 10.38 11.59
C GLN A 150 8.64 9.57 12.28
N GLU A 151 8.32 8.45 12.94
CA GLU A 151 9.31 7.53 13.51
C GLU A 151 10.29 7.00 12.47
N TYR A 152 9.88 6.91 11.21
CA TYR A 152 10.70 6.49 10.08
C TYR A 152 11.25 7.68 9.26
N GLY A 153 11.09 8.92 9.76
CA GLY A 153 11.58 10.14 9.09
C GLY A 153 10.82 10.46 7.78
N VAL A 154 9.56 10.07 7.68
CA VAL A 154 8.68 10.38 6.55
C VAL A 154 7.51 11.23 7.05
N ASP A 155 7.24 12.34 6.38
CA ASP A 155 6.03 13.12 6.63
C ASP A 155 4.84 12.44 5.94
N ALA A 156 3.79 12.15 6.70
CA ALA A 156 2.56 11.56 6.16
C ALA A 156 1.93 12.40 5.04
N ASP A 157 2.16 13.70 5.05
CA ASP A 157 1.64 14.61 4.01
C ASP A 157 2.47 14.58 2.71
N SER A 158 3.63 13.92 2.71
CA SER A 158 4.40 13.65 1.49
C SER A 158 3.84 12.49 0.66
N ILE A 159 2.91 11.70 1.22
CA ILE A 159 2.22 10.64 0.50
C ILE A 159 1.15 11.25 -0.41
N ALA A 160 1.09 10.81 -1.67
CA ALA A 160 0.23 11.42 -2.68
C ALA A 160 -1.27 11.32 -2.35
N ALA A 161 -1.73 10.19 -1.84
CA ALA A 161 -3.08 10.03 -1.29
C ALA A 161 -3.22 8.73 -0.48
N TYR A 162 -4.28 8.68 0.34
CA TYR A 162 -4.73 7.51 1.09
C TYR A 162 -6.13 7.09 0.62
N LEU A 163 -6.29 5.81 0.29
CA LEU A 163 -7.51 5.25 -0.28
C LEU A 163 -7.99 4.05 0.57
N PRO A 164 -8.54 4.28 1.77
CA PRO A 164 -9.03 3.21 2.62
C PRO A 164 -10.28 2.57 2.02
N ILE A 165 -10.28 1.25 1.85
CA ILE A 165 -11.44 0.50 1.33
C ILE A 165 -12.08 -0.24 2.49
N SER A 166 -13.32 0.14 2.85
CA SER A 166 -14.09 -0.47 3.95
C SER A 166 -13.34 -0.54 5.28
N GLY A 167 -12.46 0.44 5.56
CA GLY A 167 -11.71 0.54 6.82
C GLY A 167 -12.59 1.01 7.97
N GLN A 168 -12.41 0.42 9.15
CA GLN A 168 -13.08 0.89 10.36
C GLN A 168 -12.54 2.26 10.78
N THR A 169 -13.43 3.20 11.04
CA THR A 169 -13.10 4.56 11.50
C THR A 169 -13.05 4.69 13.02
N VAL A 170 -13.54 3.69 13.74
CA VAL A 170 -13.43 3.53 15.20
C VAL A 170 -12.31 2.55 15.53
N THR A 171 -11.96 2.40 16.82
CA THR A 171 -10.99 1.40 17.28
C THR A 171 -11.37 0.02 16.75
N HIS A 172 -10.46 -0.62 16.03
CA HIS A 172 -10.68 -1.88 15.34
C HIS A 172 -11.16 -2.98 16.33
N PHE A 173 -12.08 -3.84 15.88
CA PHE A 173 -12.70 -4.85 16.75
C PHE A 173 -11.66 -5.80 17.38
N THR A 174 -10.62 -6.20 16.65
CA THR A 174 -9.52 -7.03 17.18
C THR A 174 -8.80 -6.32 18.32
N ILE A 175 -8.51 -5.03 18.18
CA ILE A 175 -7.87 -4.23 19.23
C ILE A 175 -8.78 -4.11 20.47
N ARG A 176 -10.09 -3.98 20.25
CA ARG A 176 -11.06 -3.99 21.37
C ARG A 176 -11.07 -5.36 22.08
N LYS A 177 -11.04 -6.45 21.32
CA LYS A 177 -10.94 -7.82 21.84
C LYS A 177 -9.67 -8.03 22.67
N GLU A 178 -8.51 -7.61 22.17
CA GLU A 178 -7.23 -7.66 22.90
C GLU A 178 -7.28 -6.94 24.24
N ARG A 179 -8.05 -5.87 24.31
CA ARG A 179 -8.21 -5.04 25.51
C ARG A 179 -9.43 -5.41 26.37
N SER A 180 -10.08 -6.52 26.05
CA SER A 180 -11.30 -6.98 26.74
C SER A 180 -12.41 -5.91 26.80
N LEU A 181 -12.52 -5.09 25.75
CA LEU A 181 -13.55 -4.06 25.63
C LEU A 181 -14.83 -4.65 25.02
N PRO A 182 -16.03 -4.10 25.35
CA PRO A 182 -17.30 -4.61 24.83
C PRO A 182 -17.37 -4.64 23.30
N GLU A 183 -17.82 -5.76 22.73
CA GLU A 183 -17.89 -5.92 21.27
C GLU A 183 -18.97 -5.05 20.61
N GLY A 184 -20.10 -4.87 21.27
CA GLY A 184 -21.27 -4.19 20.71
C GLY A 184 -21.22 -2.66 20.73
N ILE A 185 -20.23 -2.05 21.37
CA ILE A 185 -20.16 -0.59 21.52
C ILE A 185 -18.94 -0.06 20.75
N PRO A 186 -19.12 0.89 19.81
CA PRO A 186 -18.00 1.55 19.16
C PRO A 186 -17.11 2.27 20.20
N VAL A 187 -15.80 2.07 20.13
CA VAL A 187 -14.81 2.73 20.98
C VAL A 187 -14.06 3.76 20.14
N ILE A 188 -14.00 4.99 20.64
CA ILE A 188 -13.27 6.11 20.03
C ILE A 188 -12.20 6.55 21.01
N ASP A 189 -11.00 6.04 20.82
CA ASP A 189 -9.82 6.36 21.63
C ASP A 189 -8.63 6.68 20.72
N GLN A 190 -7.41 6.61 21.23
CA GLN A 190 -6.18 6.90 20.48
C GLN A 190 -5.94 5.96 19.27
N TYR A 191 -6.63 4.83 19.22
CA TYR A 191 -6.55 3.86 18.12
C TYR A 191 -7.75 3.94 17.16
N ALA A 192 -8.60 4.94 17.33
CA ALA A 192 -9.70 5.21 16.43
C ALA A 192 -9.27 6.22 15.35
N PRO A 193 -9.29 5.87 14.05
CA PRO A 193 -8.95 6.81 12.99
C PRO A 193 -9.75 8.12 13.04
N CYS A 194 -11.02 8.09 13.41
CA CYS A 194 -11.84 9.30 13.52
C CYS A 194 -11.33 10.26 14.59
N ASN A 195 -10.65 9.79 15.63
CA ASN A 195 -10.04 10.62 16.67
C ASN A 195 -8.73 11.29 16.21
N LYS A 196 -8.20 10.89 15.05
CA LYS A 196 -6.99 11.43 14.42
C LYS A 196 -7.30 12.34 13.22
N ALA A 197 -8.58 12.60 12.95
CA ALA A 197 -8.99 13.43 11.83
C ALA A 197 -8.42 14.85 11.99
N ARG A 198 -7.80 15.37 10.93
CA ARG A 198 -7.20 16.70 10.87
C ARG A 198 -7.59 17.38 9.55
N LYS A 199 -7.54 18.72 9.51
CA LYS A 199 -7.98 19.51 8.34
C LYS A 199 -6.98 19.54 7.20
N ASP A 200 -5.70 19.31 7.51
CA ASP A 200 -4.55 19.42 6.62
C ASP A 200 -4.06 18.07 6.07
N THR A 201 -4.93 17.08 6.03
CA THR A 201 -4.58 15.75 5.50
C THR A 201 -4.38 15.79 3.98
N PRO A 202 -3.48 14.95 3.44
CA PRO A 202 -3.47 14.64 2.01
C PRO A 202 -4.85 14.13 1.55
N PRO A 203 -5.11 14.08 0.24
CA PRO A 203 -6.38 13.59 -0.26
C PRO A 203 -6.73 12.20 0.27
N PHE A 204 -7.92 12.07 0.88
CA PHE A 204 -8.55 10.80 1.20
C PHE A 204 -9.70 10.59 0.22
N VAL A 205 -9.63 9.52 -0.57
CA VAL A 205 -10.73 9.16 -1.47
C VAL A 205 -11.68 8.23 -0.71
N ARG A 206 -12.95 8.63 -0.62
CA ARG A 206 -14.00 7.78 -0.05
C ARG A 206 -14.49 6.83 -1.14
N SER A 207 -14.49 5.54 -0.87
CA SER A 207 -15.20 4.52 -1.67
C SER A 207 -16.63 4.41 -1.22
#